data_b78381438273a6e000a12806cedc212a
#
_entry.id   b78381438273a6e000a12806cedc212a
#
_cell.length_a   1.000
_cell.length_b   1.000
_cell.length_c   1.000
_cell.angle_alpha   90.00
_cell.angle_beta   90.00
_cell.angle_gamma   90.00
#
_symmetry.space_group_name_H-M   'P 1'
#
loop_
_entity.id
_entity.type
_entity.pdbx_description
1 polymer ?
#
loop_
_entity_poly.entity_id
_entity_poly.type
_entity_poly.pdbx_seq_one_letter_code
_entity_poly.pdbx_strand_id
1 'polypeptide(L)'
;MSERKYFGTDGIRGRVGEYPITPEFMLKLGWAAGQAFKRDGQRNSVLIGKDTRLSGYMFESALEAGLAAAGVDVKLLGPMPTPAIAYLTRTFRASAGIVISASHNPHHDNGIKFFSAAGTKLDDALEAEIERWLDKPIEVCEPMELGKASRVDDAPGRYVEFCKSTVPNEFTLDGMKVVLDCAHGATYHVAPKVFRELGARVSVIGGDPDGLNINLNVGSTHLDALKAAVKEKGADLGIAFDGDGDRVLMVDRDGSEVDGDELLYVIASQRFAEDRLKGGVVGTLMTNLGVELALKEIGIEFERAKVGDRYVMERLLANNWVLGGEGSGHMVIRDCTSTGDGIVSALQVLLSVWKSGKTLSDLRQGMSKLPQKMINVRVQQRFDPFSRDDIVAAVHKAETELGGAGRILLRASGTEPLIRVMAEGQDANQILRVVEELAKVVEKSTA
;
A
#
# COMPACT_ATOMS: atom_id res chain seq x y z
N MET A 1 -7.43 23.87 10.67
CA MET A 1 -6.49 23.08 9.85
C MET A 1 -6.46 23.77 8.49
N SER A 2 -5.29 24.22 7.99
CA SER A 2 -5.17 24.76 6.63
C SER A 2 -5.55 23.63 5.67
N GLU A 3 -6.39 23.94 4.69
CA GLU A 3 -6.77 23.00 3.64
C GLU A 3 -5.50 22.65 2.86
N ARG A 4 -5.13 21.34 2.78
CA ARG A 4 -3.98 20.87 2.03
C ARG A 4 -4.23 21.15 0.54
N LYS A 5 -3.26 21.76 -0.10
CA LYS A 5 -3.38 22.19 -1.50
C LYS A 5 -2.92 21.10 -2.48
N TYR A 6 -1.84 20.38 -2.14
CA TYR A 6 -1.18 19.41 -3.02
C TYR A 6 -1.13 18.01 -2.41
N PHE A 7 -0.89 17.91 -1.11
CA PHE A 7 -0.80 16.61 -0.45
C PHE A 7 -2.16 15.94 -0.29
N GLY A 8 -2.30 14.75 -0.90
CA GLY A 8 -3.41 13.82 -0.65
C GLY A 8 -3.16 12.93 0.57
N THR A 9 -3.88 11.82 0.65
CA THR A 9 -3.70 10.81 1.72
C THR A 9 -2.39 10.02 1.60
N ASP A 10 -1.78 10.00 0.40
CA ASP A 10 -0.56 9.23 0.12
C ASP A 10 0.35 10.02 -0.84
N GLY A 11 0.75 11.22 -0.43
CA GLY A 11 1.62 12.11 -1.22
C GLY A 11 0.89 12.91 -2.29
N ILE A 12 1.64 13.37 -3.29
CA ILE A 12 1.16 14.17 -4.43
C ILE A 12 1.12 13.27 -5.65
N ARG A 13 -0.03 13.14 -6.32
CA ARG A 13 -0.20 12.26 -7.49
C ARG A 13 -0.97 12.95 -8.61
N GLY A 14 -0.71 12.53 -9.84
CA GLY A 14 -1.46 12.96 -11.01
C GLY A 14 -0.84 12.47 -12.32
N ARG A 15 -1.40 12.97 -13.43
CA ARG A 15 -0.92 12.65 -14.76
C ARG A 15 0.36 13.41 -15.07
N VAL A 16 1.35 12.71 -15.61
CA VAL A 16 2.64 13.29 -16.03
C VAL A 16 2.42 14.35 -17.11
N GLY A 17 3.00 15.54 -16.88
CA GLY A 17 2.84 16.72 -17.76
C GLY A 17 1.67 17.62 -17.38
N GLU A 18 0.78 17.17 -16.49
CA GLU A 18 -0.28 18.00 -15.93
C GLU A 18 0.11 18.47 -14.53
N TYR A 19 -0.14 19.77 -14.25
CA TYR A 19 0.18 20.35 -12.94
C TYR A 19 -0.60 19.62 -11.82
N PRO A 20 0.03 19.22 -10.69
CA PRO A 20 1.40 19.55 -10.28
C PRO A 20 2.48 18.52 -10.70
N ILE A 21 2.19 17.52 -11.51
CA ILE A 21 3.16 16.48 -11.91
C ILE A 21 3.97 16.92 -13.13
N THR A 22 4.72 18.02 -12.96
CA THR A 22 5.60 18.64 -13.97
C THR A 22 7.04 18.78 -13.45
N PRO A 23 8.06 18.83 -14.33
CA PRO A 23 9.45 19.00 -13.91
C PRO A 23 9.71 20.26 -13.10
N GLU A 24 9.06 21.38 -13.46
CA GLU A 24 9.19 22.67 -12.77
C GLU A 24 8.66 22.57 -11.33
N PHE A 25 7.51 21.91 -11.17
CA PHE A 25 6.95 21.70 -9.84
C PHE A 25 7.85 20.78 -9.01
N MET A 26 8.42 19.71 -9.61
CA MET A 26 9.32 18.78 -8.92
C MET A 26 10.61 19.46 -8.47
N LEU A 27 11.20 20.33 -9.30
CA LEU A 27 12.33 21.16 -8.91
C LEU A 27 11.99 21.99 -7.67
N LYS A 28 10.84 22.66 -7.72
CA LYS A 28 10.38 23.52 -6.62
C LYS A 28 10.04 22.70 -5.37
N LEU A 29 9.42 21.53 -5.53
CA LEU A 29 9.10 20.61 -4.44
C LEU A 29 10.38 20.09 -3.77
N GLY A 30 11.41 19.75 -4.54
CA GLY A 30 12.72 19.34 -4.01
C GLY A 30 13.35 20.42 -3.15
N TRP A 31 13.35 21.68 -3.64
CA TRP A 31 13.84 22.82 -2.88
C TRP A 31 13.02 23.07 -1.61
N ALA A 32 11.70 23.09 -1.72
CA ALA A 32 10.80 23.32 -0.59
C ALA A 32 10.94 22.24 0.50
N ALA A 33 11.02 20.96 0.08
CA ALA A 33 11.27 19.86 0.99
C ALA A 33 12.65 19.98 1.66
N GLY A 34 13.68 20.37 0.87
CA GLY A 34 15.02 20.65 1.39
C GLY A 34 15.01 21.70 2.50
N GLN A 35 14.27 22.80 2.32
CA GLN A 35 14.11 23.84 3.34
C GLN A 35 13.40 23.32 4.61
N ALA A 36 12.31 22.54 4.42
CA ALA A 36 11.55 21.98 5.54
C ALA A 36 12.33 20.91 6.35
N PHE A 37 13.26 20.19 5.70
CA PHE A 37 14.06 19.15 6.37
C PHE A 37 15.36 19.66 6.98
N LYS A 38 15.73 20.93 6.78
CA LYS A 38 16.95 21.50 7.39
C LYS A 38 16.92 21.38 8.90
N ARG A 39 18.04 20.91 9.45
CA ARG A 39 18.31 20.94 10.89
C ARG A 39 19.59 21.73 11.12
N ASP A 40 19.53 22.67 12.05
CA ASP A 40 20.68 23.53 12.35
C ASP A 40 21.89 22.71 12.82
N GLY A 41 23.06 23.11 12.33
CA GLY A 41 24.34 22.53 12.73
C GLY A 41 24.64 21.12 12.21
N GLN A 42 23.81 20.57 11.29
CA GLN A 42 24.04 19.27 10.69
C GLN A 42 23.96 19.32 9.17
N ARG A 43 24.80 18.53 8.50
CA ARG A 43 24.65 18.30 7.07
C ARG A 43 23.49 17.32 6.83
N ASN A 44 22.43 17.81 6.24
CA ASN A 44 21.23 17.03 6.00
C ASN A 44 21.36 16.19 4.73
N SER A 45 20.79 15.00 4.71
CA SER A 45 20.72 14.15 3.53
C SER A 45 19.31 13.59 3.33
N VAL A 46 18.91 13.45 2.06
CA VAL A 46 17.63 12.86 1.65
C VAL A 46 17.90 11.70 0.71
N LEU A 47 17.20 10.59 0.92
CA LEU A 47 17.20 9.46 -0.01
C LEU A 47 16.12 9.68 -1.07
N ILE A 48 16.44 9.36 -2.34
CA ILE A 48 15.44 9.32 -3.42
C ILE A 48 15.47 7.93 -4.04
N GLY A 49 14.32 7.27 -4.06
CA GLY A 49 14.08 6.06 -4.83
C GLY A 49 12.87 6.24 -5.74
N LYS A 50 12.71 5.34 -6.68
CA LYS A 50 11.63 5.40 -7.67
C LYS A 50 11.16 4.00 -8.07
N ASP A 51 9.98 3.93 -8.67
CA ASP A 51 9.57 2.75 -9.43
C ASP A 51 10.22 2.75 -10.83
N THR A 52 9.75 1.91 -11.71
CA THR A 52 10.34 1.69 -13.02
C THR A 52 9.83 2.63 -14.11
N ARG A 53 8.91 3.55 -13.81
CA ARG A 53 8.32 4.50 -14.77
C ARG A 53 9.39 5.36 -15.42
N LEU A 54 9.29 5.56 -16.75
CA LEU A 54 10.20 6.40 -17.50
C LEU A 54 10.26 7.83 -16.95
N SER A 55 9.10 8.40 -16.55
CA SER A 55 9.01 9.73 -15.97
C SER A 55 9.75 9.87 -14.62
N GLY A 56 9.98 8.76 -13.92
CA GLY A 56 10.72 8.74 -12.66
C GLY A 56 12.15 9.27 -12.79
N TYR A 57 12.81 9.05 -13.91
CA TYR A 57 14.18 9.55 -14.16
C TYR A 57 14.22 11.08 -14.29
N MET A 58 13.24 11.65 -15.01
CA MET A 58 13.11 13.10 -15.15
C MET A 58 12.80 13.77 -13.80
N PHE A 59 11.90 13.20 -13.02
CA PHE A 59 11.51 13.75 -11.72
C PHE A 59 12.61 13.58 -10.67
N GLU A 60 13.37 12.50 -10.70
CA GLU A 60 14.54 12.29 -9.83
C GLU A 60 15.55 13.44 -10.05
N SER A 61 15.89 13.74 -11.30
CA SER A 61 16.84 14.82 -11.62
C SER A 61 16.32 16.20 -11.19
N ALA A 62 15.03 16.45 -11.34
CA ALA A 62 14.43 17.72 -10.93
C ALA A 62 14.42 17.88 -9.38
N LEU A 63 14.00 16.85 -8.65
CA LEU A 63 14.05 16.83 -7.19
C LEU A 63 15.47 16.95 -6.65
N GLU A 64 16.43 16.25 -7.25
CA GLU A 64 17.85 16.32 -6.93
C GLU A 64 18.38 17.75 -7.02
N ALA A 65 18.11 18.44 -8.16
CA ALA A 65 18.53 19.81 -8.36
C ALA A 65 17.92 20.76 -7.31
N GLY A 66 16.64 20.60 -6.98
CA GLY A 66 15.96 21.40 -5.96
C GLY A 66 16.55 21.19 -4.55
N LEU A 67 16.76 19.94 -4.14
CA LEU A 67 17.38 19.60 -2.86
C LEU A 67 18.83 20.12 -2.76
N ALA A 68 19.60 19.96 -3.82
CA ALA A 68 20.98 20.48 -3.88
C ALA A 68 21.02 22.01 -3.75
N ALA A 69 20.11 22.72 -4.42
CA ALA A 69 19.97 24.17 -4.30
C ALA A 69 19.57 24.62 -2.87
N ALA A 70 18.87 23.78 -2.13
CA ALA A 70 18.57 24.00 -0.73
C ALA A 70 19.72 23.67 0.22
N GLY A 71 20.85 23.10 -0.25
CA GLY A 71 21.99 22.69 0.59
C GLY A 71 21.83 21.32 1.22
N VAL A 72 21.01 20.44 0.64
CA VAL A 72 20.75 19.08 1.15
C VAL A 72 21.45 18.04 0.25
N ASP A 73 22.23 17.15 0.86
CA ASP A 73 22.83 16.03 0.14
C ASP A 73 21.76 15.03 -0.32
N VAL A 74 21.95 14.45 -1.51
CA VAL A 74 21.01 13.50 -2.09
C VAL A 74 21.66 12.14 -2.27
N LYS A 75 20.98 11.10 -1.81
CA LYS A 75 21.38 9.69 -2.00
C LYS A 75 20.39 9.01 -2.95
N LEU A 76 20.86 8.69 -4.16
CA LEU A 76 20.04 8.08 -5.22
C LEU A 76 20.08 6.56 -5.09
N LEU A 77 18.91 5.93 -4.91
CA LEU A 77 18.77 4.48 -4.74
C LEU A 77 18.45 3.76 -6.07
N GLY A 78 18.01 4.50 -7.10
CA GLY A 78 17.49 3.92 -8.33
C GLY A 78 16.09 3.29 -8.13
N PRO A 79 15.69 2.36 -9.03
CA PRO A 79 14.44 1.63 -8.88
C PRO A 79 14.47 0.74 -7.63
N MET A 80 13.66 1.05 -6.64
CA MET A 80 13.56 0.33 -5.37
C MET A 80 12.12 0.37 -4.85
N PRO A 81 11.63 -0.68 -4.17
CA PRO A 81 10.31 -0.67 -3.55
C PRO A 81 10.13 0.47 -2.55
N THR A 82 8.91 1.01 -2.47
CA THR A 82 8.53 2.05 -1.49
C THR A 82 8.97 1.70 -0.06
N PRO A 83 8.72 0.48 0.48
CA PRO A 83 9.21 0.10 1.80
C PRO A 83 10.73 0.06 1.93
N ALA A 84 11.46 -0.21 0.86
CA ALA A 84 12.92 -0.15 0.88
C ALA A 84 13.43 1.27 1.15
N ILE A 85 12.78 2.29 0.55
CA ILE A 85 13.14 3.69 0.81
C ILE A 85 12.86 4.05 2.28
N ALA A 86 11.72 3.65 2.82
CA ALA A 86 11.38 3.86 4.24
C ALA A 86 12.44 3.22 5.16
N TYR A 87 12.80 1.96 4.91
CA TYR A 87 13.82 1.25 5.67
C TYR A 87 15.20 1.90 5.57
N LEU A 88 15.65 2.20 4.35
CA LEU A 88 16.97 2.79 4.10
C LEU A 88 17.07 4.22 4.66
N THR A 89 16.01 5.02 4.61
CA THR A 89 15.98 6.35 5.22
C THR A 89 16.38 6.28 6.69
N ARG A 90 15.82 5.35 7.43
CA ARG A 90 16.14 5.12 8.84
C ARG A 90 17.56 4.61 9.05
N THR A 91 18.00 3.61 8.26
CA THR A 91 19.31 2.98 8.44
C THR A 91 20.48 3.87 8.00
N PHE A 92 20.28 4.73 7.02
CA PHE A 92 21.24 5.77 6.64
C PHE A 92 21.18 7.02 7.53
N ARG A 93 20.25 7.07 8.50
CA ARG A 93 20.00 8.24 9.35
C ARG A 93 19.76 9.51 8.56
N ALA A 94 19.09 9.39 7.42
CA ALA A 94 18.75 10.52 6.57
C ALA A 94 17.65 11.37 7.20
N SER A 95 17.57 12.64 6.80
CA SER A 95 16.53 13.56 7.29
C SER A 95 15.15 13.17 6.76
N ALA A 96 15.10 12.63 5.54
CA ALA A 96 13.87 12.14 4.90
C ALA A 96 14.17 11.16 3.76
N GLY A 97 13.13 10.45 3.32
CA GLY A 97 13.11 9.65 2.10
C GLY A 97 12.04 10.15 1.14
N ILE A 98 12.34 10.14 -0.14
CA ILE A 98 11.42 10.51 -1.23
C ILE A 98 11.25 9.30 -2.14
N VAL A 99 10.00 8.98 -2.46
CA VAL A 99 9.63 7.94 -3.42
C VAL A 99 8.92 8.56 -4.60
N ILE A 100 9.40 8.26 -5.79
CA ILE A 100 8.78 8.68 -7.05
C ILE A 100 8.00 7.49 -7.60
N SER A 101 6.69 7.48 -7.34
CA SER A 101 5.79 6.40 -7.76
C SER A 101 4.32 6.79 -7.67
N ALA A 102 3.50 6.20 -8.53
CA ALA A 102 2.04 6.20 -8.42
C ALA A 102 1.48 4.79 -8.13
N SER A 103 2.27 3.92 -7.46
CA SER A 103 1.88 2.58 -7.02
C SER A 103 1.30 1.74 -8.17
N HIS A 104 0.04 1.33 -8.07
CA HIS A 104 -0.66 0.47 -9.02
C HIS A 104 -1.24 1.20 -10.26
N ASN A 105 -1.08 2.52 -10.37
CA ASN A 105 -1.57 3.29 -11.52
C ASN A 105 -0.79 2.94 -12.82
N PRO A 106 -1.36 3.19 -14.01
CA PRO A 106 -0.66 3.06 -15.28
C PRO A 106 0.56 4.00 -15.38
N HIS A 107 1.45 3.74 -16.35
CA HIS A 107 2.72 4.45 -16.53
C HIS A 107 2.61 5.97 -16.76
N HIS A 108 1.47 6.44 -17.29
CA HIS A 108 1.25 7.86 -17.57
C HIS A 108 0.94 8.69 -16.32
N ASP A 109 0.69 8.07 -15.18
CA ASP A 109 0.60 8.72 -13.88
C ASP A 109 1.93 8.60 -13.13
N ASN A 110 2.21 9.55 -12.26
CA ASN A 110 3.31 9.45 -11.30
C ASN A 110 2.95 10.21 -10.01
N GLY A 111 3.81 10.13 -9.01
CA GLY A 111 3.58 10.80 -7.74
C GLY A 111 4.85 10.88 -6.90
N ILE A 112 4.76 11.68 -5.85
CA ILE A 112 5.83 11.86 -4.87
C ILE A 112 5.29 11.55 -3.48
N LYS A 113 5.91 10.57 -2.81
CA LYS A 113 5.65 10.22 -1.42
C LYS A 113 6.86 10.59 -0.58
N PHE A 114 6.62 10.94 0.67
CA PHE A 114 7.67 11.30 1.61
C PHE A 114 7.66 10.39 2.83
N PHE A 115 8.86 10.08 3.31
CA PHE A 115 9.08 9.41 4.59
C PHE A 115 9.92 10.29 5.51
N SER A 116 9.56 10.31 6.78
CA SER A 116 10.33 10.95 7.84
C SER A 116 11.65 10.21 8.12
N ALA A 117 12.52 10.78 8.93
CA ALA A 117 13.74 10.13 9.39
C ALA A 117 13.49 8.78 10.13
N ALA A 118 12.28 8.58 10.66
CA ALA A 118 11.86 7.32 11.27
C ALA A 118 11.38 6.27 10.27
N GLY A 119 11.36 6.58 8.96
CA GLY A 119 10.82 5.70 7.92
C GLY A 119 9.30 5.55 7.97
N THR A 120 8.60 6.52 8.53
CA THR A 120 7.14 6.62 8.54
C THR A 120 6.69 7.75 7.63
N LYS A 121 5.43 7.78 7.22
CA LYS A 121 4.87 8.93 6.49
C LYS A 121 5.09 10.22 7.28
N LEU A 122 5.17 11.36 6.56
CA LEU A 122 5.25 12.66 7.21
C LEU A 122 3.99 12.95 8.02
N ASP A 123 4.15 13.73 9.08
CA ASP A 123 3.03 14.33 9.79
C ASP A 123 2.45 15.53 9.00
N ASP A 124 1.21 15.90 9.35
CA ASP A 124 0.48 16.99 8.68
C ASP A 124 1.18 18.35 8.81
N ALA A 125 1.91 18.57 9.90
CA ALA A 125 2.61 19.82 10.16
C ALA A 125 3.79 20.01 9.20
N LEU A 126 4.53 18.93 8.94
CA LEU A 126 5.67 18.94 8.03
C LEU A 126 5.21 19.01 6.55
N GLU A 127 4.12 18.32 6.19
CA GLU A 127 3.49 18.47 4.86
C GLU A 127 3.05 19.93 4.62
N ALA A 128 2.38 20.55 5.59
CA ALA A 128 1.97 21.95 5.53
C ALA A 128 3.18 22.91 5.47
N GLU A 129 4.30 22.56 6.10
CA GLU A 129 5.53 23.35 6.01
C GLU A 129 6.14 23.29 4.62
N ILE A 130 6.18 22.13 3.98
CA ILE A 130 6.62 21.99 2.59
C ILE A 130 5.73 22.83 1.67
N GLU A 131 4.40 22.80 1.85
CA GLU A 131 3.47 23.62 1.06
C GLU A 131 3.71 25.13 1.25
N ARG A 132 4.03 25.59 2.45
CA ARG A 132 4.40 27.00 2.70
C ARG A 132 5.68 27.41 1.97
N TRP A 133 6.64 26.52 1.84
CA TRP A 133 7.86 26.77 1.06
C TRP A 133 7.59 26.77 -0.44
N LEU A 134 6.65 25.94 -0.93
CA LEU A 134 6.23 25.96 -2.33
C LEU A 134 5.66 27.33 -2.78
N ASP A 135 5.13 28.15 -1.89
CA ASP A 135 4.63 29.48 -2.24
C ASP A 135 5.75 30.55 -2.32
N LYS A 136 6.98 30.22 -1.89
CA LYS A 136 8.14 31.13 -1.94
C LYS A 136 8.96 30.94 -3.23
N PRO A 137 9.71 31.94 -3.70
CA PRO A 137 10.67 31.77 -4.78
C PRO A 137 11.81 30.82 -4.36
N ILE A 138 12.40 30.13 -5.32
CA ILE A 138 13.61 29.32 -5.08
C ILE A 138 14.77 30.27 -4.81
N GLU A 139 15.44 30.07 -3.68
CA GLU A 139 16.69 30.72 -3.31
C GLU A 139 17.79 29.67 -3.22
N VAL A 140 18.83 29.83 -3.99
CA VAL A 140 19.98 28.92 -3.97
C VAL A 140 20.90 29.30 -2.80
N CYS A 141 21.29 28.31 -1.99
CA CYS A 141 22.26 28.55 -0.91
C CYS A 141 23.63 28.97 -1.44
N GLU A 142 24.52 29.41 -0.55
CA GLU A 142 25.88 29.76 -0.93
C GLU A 142 26.58 28.58 -1.62
N PRO A 143 27.45 28.85 -2.64
CA PRO A 143 28.11 27.78 -3.43
C PRO A 143 28.85 26.73 -2.59
N MET A 144 29.36 27.11 -1.43
CA MET A 144 30.04 26.19 -0.49
C MET A 144 29.08 25.27 0.28
N GLU A 145 27.80 25.62 0.32
CA GLU A 145 26.75 24.89 1.05
C GLU A 145 25.91 24.00 0.14
N LEU A 146 26.14 24.04 -1.17
CA LEU A 146 25.39 23.22 -2.13
C LEU A 146 25.42 21.74 -1.74
N GLY A 147 24.24 21.10 -1.82
CA GLY A 147 24.10 19.66 -1.62
C GLY A 147 24.79 18.87 -2.72
N LYS A 148 25.30 17.69 -2.37
CA LYS A 148 25.94 16.77 -3.30
C LYS A 148 25.10 15.52 -3.51
N ALA A 149 24.83 15.17 -4.76
CA ALA A 149 24.23 13.89 -5.10
C ALA A 149 25.27 12.75 -5.16
N SER A 150 24.85 11.59 -4.71
CA SER A 150 25.65 10.35 -4.77
C SER A 150 24.74 9.15 -4.94
N ARG A 151 25.20 8.12 -5.67
CA ARG A 151 24.47 6.86 -5.82
C ARG A 151 24.82 5.89 -4.70
N VAL A 152 23.82 5.09 -4.28
CA VAL A 152 23.98 4.02 -3.28
C VAL A 152 23.84 2.67 -3.99
N ASP A 153 24.96 2.10 -4.39
CA ASP A 153 24.98 0.89 -5.22
C ASP A 153 24.60 -0.38 -4.45
N ASP A 154 24.79 -0.41 -3.13
CA ASP A 154 24.49 -1.55 -2.26
C ASP A 154 23.09 -1.52 -1.66
N ALA A 155 22.25 -0.53 -2.03
CA ALA A 155 20.87 -0.41 -1.55
C ALA A 155 20.04 -1.70 -1.75
N PRO A 156 20.07 -2.36 -2.92
CA PRO A 156 19.32 -3.61 -3.13
C PRO A 156 19.72 -4.72 -2.17
N GLY A 157 21.03 -4.93 -1.98
CA GLY A 157 21.54 -5.96 -1.06
C GLY A 157 21.11 -5.72 0.39
N ARG A 158 21.19 -4.47 0.86
CA ARG A 158 20.73 -4.10 2.21
C ARG A 158 19.26 -4.40 2.42
N TYR A 159 18.41 -4.11 1.43
CA TYR A 159 16.99 -4.38 1.54
C TYR A 159 16.66 -5.88 1.44
N VAL A 160 17.35 -6.64 0.60
CA VAL A 160 17.24 -8.10 0.53
C VAL A 160 17.55 -8.72 1.90
N GLU A 161 18.67 -8.35 2.53
CA GLU A 161 19.03 -8.83 3.87
C GLU A 161 18.00 -8.42 4.92
N PHE A 162 17.50 -7.20 4.85
CA PHE A 162 16.43 -6.76 5.74
C PHE A 162 15.17 -7.64 5.60
N CYS A 163 14.68 -7.86 4.38
CA CYS A 163 13.49 -8.71 4.18
C CYS A 163 13.71 -10.12 4.78
N LYS A 164 14.86 -10.74 4.53
CA LYS A 164 15.19 -12.06 5.09
C LYS A 164 15.28 -12.05 6.61
N SER A 165 15.73 -10.96 7.22
CA SER A 165 15.84 -10.83 8.68
C SER A 165 14.48 -10.76 9.40
N THR A 166 13.36 -10.62 8.67
CA THR A 166 12.00 -10.60 9.24
C THR A 166 11.44 -12.00 9.53
N VAL A 167 12.14 -13.04 9.11
CA VAL A 167 11.83 -14.45 9.40
C VAL A 167 12.95 -15.09 10.21
N PRO A 168 12.67 -16.17 10.97
CA PRO A 168 13.69 -16.89 11.73
C PRO A 168 14.81 -17.45 10.85
N ASN A 169 16.02 -17.59 11.40
CA ASN A 169 17.18 -18.10 10.65
C ASN A 169 17.00 -19.52 10.12
N GLU A 170 16.21 -20.36 10.79
CA GLU A 170 15.87 -21.72 10.37
C GLU A 170 14.78 -21.79 9.29
N PHE A 171 14.14 -20.67 8.99
CA PHE A 171 13.12 -20.63 7.95
C PHE A 171 13.71 -20.90 6.57
N THR A 172 13.13 -21.84 5.85
CA THR A 172 13.53 -22.20 4.49
C THR A 172 12.32 -22.42 3.59
N LEU A 173 12.51 -22.11 2.32
CA LEU A 173 11.56 -22.38 1.23
C LEU A 173 12.08 -23.50 0.31
N ASP A 174 13.02 -24.32 0.79
CA ASP A 174 13.59 -25.43 0.03
C ASP A 174 12.51 -26.36 -0.51
N GLY A 175 12.57 -26.61 -1.83
CA GLY A 175 11.61 -27.43 -2.54
C GLY A 175 10.36 -26.72 -3.01
N MET A 176 10.01 -25.54 -2.45
CA MET A 176 8.83 -24.78 -2.84
C MET A 176 9.03 -24.12 -4.21
N LYS A 177 8.05 -24.28 -5.09
CA LYS A 177 7.99 -23.63 -6.41
C LYS A 177 7.09 -22.40 -6.34
N VAL A 178 7.64 -21.23 -6.58
CA VAL A 178 6.93 -19.96 -6.48
C VAL A 178 6.96 -19.23 -7.82
N VAL A 179 5.84 -18.70 -8.26
CA VAL A 179 5.80 -17.70 -9.35
C VAL A 179 5.68 -16.33 -8.73
N LEU A 180 6.62 -15.44 -9.06
CA LEU A 180 6.57 -14.03 -8.68
C LEU A 180 6.09 -13.20 -9.86
N ASP A 181 5.09 -12.37 -9.65
CA ASP A 181 4.68 -11.29 -10.53
C ASP A 181 5.16 -9.97 -9.93
N CYS A 182 6.16 -9.39 -10.58
CA CYS A 182 6.78 -8.14 -10.13
C CYS A 182 6.15 -6.89 -10.75
N ALA A 183 5.00 -7.01 -11.43
CA ALA A 183 4.25 -5.89 -12.04
C ALA A 183 5.07 -5.04 -13.03
N HIS A 184 6.20 -5.52 -13.57
CA HIS A 184 7.24 -4.69 -14.20
C HIS A 184 7.64 -3.48 -13.35
N GLY A 185 7.46 -3.59 -12.02
CA GLY A 185 7.63 -2.54 -11.02
C GLY A 185 8.91 -2.69 -10.22
N ALA A 186 9.01 -1.94 -9.14
CA ALA A 186 10.23 -1.77 -8.34
C ALA A 186 10.75 -3.05 -7.66
N THR A 187 9.92 -4.08 -7.52
CA THR A 187 10.31 -5.36 -6.91
C THR A 187 11.10 -6.28 -7.84
N TYR A 188 11.15 -5.99 -9.17
CA TYR A 188 11.66 -6.88 -10.23
C TYR A 188 13.04 -7.45 -9.97
N HIS A 189 13.95 -6.72 -9.32
CA HIS A 189 15.33 -7.14 -9.10
C HIS A 189 15.65 -7.52 -7.64
N VAL A 190 14.76 -7.22 -6.68
CA VAL A 190 14.95 -7.54 -5.25
C VAL A 190 14.10 -8.72 -4.80
N ALA A 191 12.81 -8.80 -5.16
CA ALA A 191 11.95 -9.90 -4.74
C ALA A 191 12.49 -11.27 -5.19
N PRO A 192 12.90 -11.47 -6.46
CA PRO A 192 13.44 -12.77 -6.87
C PRO A 192 14.69 -13.21 -6.08
N LYS A 193 15.50 -12.25 -5.61
CA LYS A 193 16.69 -12.55 -4.79
C LYS A 193 16.27 -13.02 -3.40
N VAL A 194 15.36 -12.31 -2.74
CA VAL A 194 14.88 -12.67 -1.40
C VAL A 194 14.38 -14.12 -1.38
N PHE A 195 13.48 -14.49 -2.29
CA PHE A 195 12.88 -15.84 -2.27
C PHE A 195 13.86 -16.92 -2.72
N ARG A 196 14.78 -16.66 -3.68
CA ARG A 196 15.81 -17.62 -4.08
C ARG A 196 16.84 -17.85 -2.97
N GLU A 197 17.26 -16.82 -2.28
CA GLU A 197 18.21 -16.92 -1.17
C GLU A 197 17.64 -17.66 0.04
N LEU A 198 16.30 -17.69 0.18
CA LEU A 198 15.60 -18.52 1.15
C LEU A 198 15.30 -19.94 0.66
N GLY A 199 15.79 -20.34 -0.54
CA GLY A 199 15.70 -21.71 -1.05
C GLY A 199 14.59 -21.98 -2.07
N ALA A 200 13.71 -21.01 -2.37
CA ALA A 200 12.62 -21.23 -3.31
C ALA A 200 13.08 -21.41 -4.76
N ARG A 201 12.38 -22.25 -5.52
CA ARG A 201 12.46 -22.33 -6.98
C ARG A 201 11.58 -21.27 -7.60
N VAL A 202 12.18 -20.13 -7.98
CA VAL A 202 11.45 -18.94 -8.42
C VAL A 202 11.38 -18.85 -9.93
N SER A 203 10.15 -18.78 -10.45
CA SER A 203 9.83 -18.30 -11.80
C SER A 203 9.32 -16.86 -11.70
N VAL A 204 9.69 -15.99 -12.65
CA VAL A 204 9.30 -14.57 -12.63
C VAL A 204 8.46 -14.26 -13.86
N ILE A 205 7.37 -13.53 -13.67
CA ILE A 205 6.63 -12.79 -14.69
C ILE A 205 6.60 -11.32 -14.28
N GLY A 206 6.30 -10.42 -15.21
CA GLY A 206 6.34 -8.98 -14.89
C GLY A 206 7.72 -8.51 -14.41
N GLY A 207 8.82 -9.13 -14.87
CA GLY A 207 10.18 -8.87 -14.39
C GLY A 207 11.06 -8.02 -15.32
N ASP A 208 10.57 -7.62 -16.49
CA ASP A 208 11.33 -6.90 -17.53
C ASP A 208 10.73 -5.50 -17.78
N PRO A 209 11.03 -4.52 -16.91
CA PRO A 209 10.49 -3.18 -17.04
C PRO A 209 11.11 -2.43 -18.23
N ASP A 210 10.27 -1.80 -19.06
CA ASP A 210 10.68 -0.92 -20.17
C ASP A 210 10.39 0.57 -19.90
N GLY A 211 9.82 0.86 -18.71
CA GLY A 211 9.44 2.21 -18.29
C GLY A 211 8.01 2.61 -18.64
N LEU A 212 7.31 1.82 -19.46
CA LEU A 212 5.94 2.07 -19.92
C LEU A 212 4.97 0.92 -19.57
N ASN A 213 5.51 -0.24 -19.23
CA ASN A 213 4.74 -1.47 -19.01
C ASN A 213 4.41 -1.78 -17.54
N ILE A 214 4.75 -0.88 -16.60
CA ILE A 214 4.43 -1.06 -15.17
C ILE A 214 2.92 -1.27 -14.96
N ASN A 215 2.55 -2.32 -14.20
CA ASN A 215 1.17 -2.73 -13.92
C ASN A 215 0.32 -3.10 -15.17
N LEU A 216 0.91 -3.21 -16.34
CA LEU A 216 0.15 -3.48 -17.57
C LEU A 216 -0.20 -4.97 -17.66
N ASN A 217 -1.44 -5.32 -17.35
CA ASN A 217 -1.97 -6.70 -17.33
C ASN A 217 -1.18 -7.68 -16.45
N VAL A 218 -0.49 -7.18 -15.45
CA VAL A 218 0.32 -7.92 -14.47
C VAL A 218 0.22 -7.26 -13.09
N GLY A 219 0.75 -7.93 -12.07
CA GLY A 219 0.80 -7.44 -10.70
C GLY A 219 -0.49 -7.64 -9.92
N SER A 220 -0.55 -7.09 -8.71
CA SER A 220 -1.64 -7.32 -7.74
C SER A 220 -3.02 -6.84 -8.20
N THR A 221 -3.11 -6.02 -9.24
CA THR A 221 -4.39 -5.56 -9.81
C THR A 221 -4.88 -6.41 -10.99
N HIS A 222 -4.04 -7.31 -11.53
CA HIS A 222 -4.31 -8.14 -12.70
C HIS A 222 -3.70 -9.54 -12.53
N LEU A 223 -4.39 -10.43 -11.82
CA LEU A 223 -3.85 -11.74 -11.43
C LEU A 223 -3.96 -12.83 -12.53
N ASP A 224 -4.59 -12.56 -13.66
CA ASP A 224 -4.85 -13.60 -14.68
C ASP A 224 -3.56 -14.20 -15.24
N ALA A 225 -2.53 -13.38 -15.49
CA ALA A 225 -1.23 -13.86 -15.93
C ALA A 225 -0.56 -14.75 -14.87
N LEU A 226 -0.66 -14.37 -13.60
CA LEU A 226 -0.12 -15.13 -12.48
C LEU A 226 -0.84 -16.47 -12.30
N LYS A 227 -2.19 -16.50 -12.37
CA LYS A 227 -2.99 -17.74 -12.31
C LYS A 227 -2.62 -18.72 -13.41
N ALA A 228 -2.45 -18.22 -14.63
CA ALA A 228 -2.02 -19.02 -15.77
C ALA A 228 -0.62 -19.60 -15.54
N ALA A 229 0.34 -18.79 -15.09
CA ALA A 229 1.71 -19.19 -14.84
C ALA A 229 1.83 -20.21 -13.68
N VAL A 230 1.05 -20.05 -12.61
CA VAL A 230 1.01 -21.00 -11.48
C VAL A 230 0.59 -22.40 -11.97
N LYS A 231 -0.48 -22.47 -12.78
CA LYS A 231 -0.98 -23.74 -13.34
C LYS A 231 -0.01 -24.36 -14.34
N GLU A 232 0.52 -23.55 -15.28
CA GLU A 232 1.44 -23.99 -16.30
C GLU A 232 2.73 -24.60 -15.71
N LYS A 233 3.28 -23.93 -14.69
CA LYS A 233 4.55 -24.33 -14.07
C LYS A 233 4.36 -25.37 -12.95
N GLY A 234 3.13 -25.71 -12.58
CA GLY A 234 2.83 -26.58 -11.44
C GLY A 234 3.47 -26.01 -10.16
N ALA A 235 3.32 -24.70 -9.96
CA ALA A 235 3.85 -24.02 -8.79
C ALA A 235 2.99 -24.27 -7.55
N ASP A 236 3.59 -24.18 -6.38
CA ASP A 236 2.87 -24.34 -5.11
C ASP A 236 2.01 -23.11 -4.79
N LEU A 237 2.45 -21.94 -5.25
CA LEU A 237 1.71 -20.67 -5.18
C LEU A 237 2.30 -19.60 -6.10
N GLY A 238 1.53 -18.53 -6.30
CA GLY A 238 1.94 -17.30 -6.96
C GLY A 238 1.89 -16.11 -6.00
N ILE A 239 2.79 -15.16 -6.19
CA ILE A 239 2.87 -13.92 -5.40
C ILE A 239 2.91 -12.75 -6.37
N ALA A 240 1.93 -11.84 -6.28
CA ALA A 240 1.86 -10.63 -7.09
C ALA A 240 2.08 -9.39 -6.24
N PHE A 241 3.01 -8.55 -6.66
CA PHE A 241 3.23 -7.22 -6.09
C PHE A 241 2.55 -6.16 -6.96
N ASP A 242 2.39 -4.95 -6.42
CA ASP A 242 2.07 -3.78 -7.23
C ASP A 242 3.35 -3.05 -7.68
N GLY A 243 3.17 -1.97 -8.46
CA GLY A 243 4.30 -1.30 -9.14
C GLY A 243 5.38 -0.76 -8.21
N ASP A 244 5.06 -0.38 -6.97
CA ASP A 244 6.05 0.09 -5.98
C ASP A 244 6.25 -0.87 -4.80
N GLY A 245 5.63 -2.04 -4.83
CA GLY A 245 5.92 -3.15 -3.93
C GLY A 245 5.45 -2.97 -2.50
N ASP A 246 4.51 -2.07 -2.24
CA ASP A 246 3.91 -1.88 -0.92
C ASP A 246 2.68 -2.79 -0.68
N ARG A 247 2.21 -3.51 -1.73
CA ARG A 247 1.09 -4.46 -1.71
C ARG A 247 1.49 -5.83 -2.19
N VAL A 248 0.76 -6.84 -1.71
CA VAL A 248 0.86 -8.22 -2.16
C VAL A 248 -0.50 -8.90 -2.21
N LEU A 249 -0.77 -9.61 -3.29
CA LEU A 249 -1.82 -10.62 -3.38
C LEU A 249 -1.20 -11.96 -3.75
N MET A 250 -1.90 -13.05 -3.48
CA MET A 250 -1.39 -14.38 -3.79
C MET A 250 -2.38 -15.18 -4.65
N VAL A 251 -1.86 -16.21 -5.29
CA VAL A 251 -2.62 -17.19 -6.04
C VAL A 251 -2.21 -18.56 -5.52
N ASP A 252 -3.19 -19.36 -5.12
CA ASP A 252 -2.95 -20.71 -4.65
C ASP A 252 -2.63 -21.68 -5.81
N ARG A 253 -2.16 -22.88 -5.50
CA ARG A 253 -1.78 -23.90 -6.49
C ARG A 253 -2.89 -24.28 -7.47
N ASP A 254 -4.14 -24.15 -7.07
CA ASP A 254 -5.32 -24.40 -7.92
C ASP A 254 -5.71 -23.21 -8.81
N GLY A 255 -5.03 -22.06 -8.65
CA GLY A 255 -5.31 -20.81 -9.34
C GLY A 255 -6.34 -19.92 -8.64
N SER A 256 -6.76 -20.25 -7.42
CA SER A 256 -7.64 -19.41 -6.60
C SER A 256 -6.90 -18.15 -6.15
N GLU A 257 -7.57 -17.02 -6.22
CA GLU A 257 -7.06 -15.77 -5.64
C GLU A 257 -7.10 -15.83 -4.11
N VAL A 258 -6.08 -15.24 -3.49
CA VAL A 258 -5.98 -15.01 -2.04
C VAL A 258 -5.67 -13.54 -1.85
N ASP A 259 -6.68 -12.77 -1.45
CA ASP A 259 -6.52 -11.32 -1.31
C ASP A 259 -5.98 -10.89 0.05
N GLY A 260 -5.81 -9.57 0.22
CA GLY A 260 -5.25 -9.01 1.45
C GLY A 260 -6.05 -9.34 2.71
N ASP A 261 -7.35 -9.49 2.60
CA ASP A 261 -8.21 -9.88 3.73
C ASP A 261 -7.91 -11.32 4.19
N GLU A 262 -7.80 -12.26 3.24
CA GLU A 262 -7.46 -13.66 3.53
C GLU A 262 -6.02 -13.78 4.04
N LEU A 263 -5.07 -13.04 3.44
CA LEU A 263 -3.68 -13.03 3.89
C LEU A 263 -3.53 -12.47 5.31
N LEU A 264 -4.29 -11.41 5.62
CA LEU A 264 -4.33 -10.81 6.97
C LEU A 264 -4.84 -11.83 8.00
N TYR A 265 -5.92 -12.57 7.67
CA TYR A 265 -6.43 -13.64 8.51
C TYR A 265 -5.39 -14.75 8.74
N VAL A 266 -4.70 -15.19 7.68
CA VAL A 266 -3.66 -16.26 7.78
C VAL A 266 -2.54 -15.83 8.73
N ILE A 267 -2.03 -14.61 8.59
CA ILE A 267 -0.97 -14.10 9.48
C ILE A 267 -1.48 -13.97 10.91
N ALA A 268 -2.68 -13.40 11.10
CA ALA A 268 -3.26 -13.17 12.42
C ALA A 268 -3.51 -14.47 13.18
N SER A 269 -4.18 -15.45 12.55
CA SER A 269 -4.55 -16.73 13.16
C SER A 269 -3.31 -17.55 13.55
N GLN A 270 -2.28 -17.58 12.69
CA GLN A 270 -1.04 -18.28 13.00
C GLN A 270 -0.26 -17.62 14.14
N ARG A 271 -0.14 -16.29 14.11
CA ARG A 271 0.53 -15.55 15.20
C ARG A 271 -0.21 -15.68 16.51
N PHE A 272 -1.54 -15.72 16.49
CA PHE A 272 -2.36 -15.93 17.68
C PHE A 272 -2.18 -17.32 18.27
N ALA A 273 -2.19 -18.35 17.42
CA ALA A 273 -1.95 -19.74 17.85
C ALA A 273 -0.56 -19.97 18.48
N GLU A 274 0.42 -19.10 18.14
CA GLU A 274 1.78 -19.12 18.69
C GLU A 274 2.00 -18.15 19.87
N ASP A 275 0.95 -17.49 20.35
CA ASP A 275 1.03 -16.41 21.38
C ASP A 275 1.98 -15.25 20.97
N ARG A 276 2.04 -14.96 19.66
CA ARG A 276 2.89 -13.93 19.07
C ARG A 276 2.12 -12.70 18.56
N LEU A 277 0.79 -12.80 18.49
CA LEU A 277 -0.04 -11.64 18.11
C LEU A 277 -0.14 -10.67 19.28
N LYS A 278 0.43 -9.48 19.13
CA LYS A 278 0.33 -8.42 20.15
C LYS A 278 -0.89 -7.56 19.90
N GLY A 279 -1.94 -7.81 20.69
CA GLY A 279 -3.23 -7.16 20.58
C GLY A 279 -4.13 -7.74 19.49
N GLY A 280 -5.00 -6.90 18.93
CA GLY A 280 -5.94 -7.29 17.87
C GLY A 280 -5.42 -6.99 16.45
N VAL A 281 -6.34 -6.98 15.51
CA VAL A 281 -6.10 -6.73 14.08
C VAL A 281 -6.88 -5.49 13.64
N VAL A 282 -6.24 -4.60 12.87
CA VAL A 282 -6.91 -3.45 12.26
C VAL A 282 -7.16 -3.72 10.78
N GLY A 283 -8.44 -3.74 10.39
CA GLY A 283 -8.85 -3.69 8.99
C GLY A 283 -9.37 -2.29 8.62
N THR A 284 -10.02 -2.19 7.47
CA THR A 284 -10.69 -0.96 7.04
C THR A 284 -12.22 -1.14 6.95
N LEU A 285 -12.91 -0.06 6.69
CA LEU A 285 -14.35 -0.12 6.36
C LEU A 285 -14.64 -1.02 5.16
N MET A 286 -13.65 -1.31 4.31
CA MET A 286 -13.80 -2.19 3.13
C MET A 286 -13.45 -3.65 3.40
N THR A 287 -12.81 -3.96 4.53
CA THR A 287 -12.47 -5.34 4.92
C THR A 287 -13.74 -6.19 4.98
N ASN A 288 -13.71 -7.35 4.35
CA ASN A 288 -14.84 -8.27 4.28
C ASN A 288 -15.29 -8.69 5.70
N LEU A 289 -16.59 -8.73 5.94
CA LEU A 289 -17.16 -9.10 7.24
C LEU A 289 -16.75 -10.52 7.65
N GLY A 290 -16.48 -11.41 6.69
CA GLY A 290 -15.97 -12.76 6.98
C GLY A 290 -14.67 -12.77 7.77
N VAL A 291 -13.77 -11.80 7.55
CA VAL A 291 -12.52 -11.65 8.36
C VAL A 291 -12.86 -11.35 9.82
N GLU A 292 -13.72 -10.34 10.05
CA GLU A 292 -14.11 -9.93 11.40
C GLU A 292 -14.75 -11.09 12.17
N LEU A 293 -15.67 -11.81 11.52
CA LEU A 293 -16.34 -12.96 12.12
C LEU A 293 -15.36 -14.09 12.45
N ALA A 294 -14.48 -14.44 11.51
CA ALA A 294 -13.49 -15.51 11.70
C ALA A 294 -12.47 -15.16 12.79
N LEU A 295 -11.99 -13.92 12.85
CA LEU A 295 -11.09 -13.47 13.91
C LEU A 295 -11.79 -13.49 15.29
N LYS A 296 -13.03 -13.05 15.36
CA LYS A 296 -13.83 -13.08 16.58
C LYS A 296 -14.08 -14.50 17.08
N GLU A 297 -14.34 -15.46 16.18
CA GLU A 297 -14.57 -16.86 16.52
C GLU A 297 -13.35 -17.49 17.22
N ILE A 298 -12.13 -17.12 16.82
CA ILE A 298 -10.90 -17.60 17.45
C ILE A 298 -10.40 -16.70 18.60
N GLY A 299 -11.18 -15.66 18.98
CA GLY A 299 -10.86 -14.79 20.13
C GLY A 299 -9.92 -13.62 19.85
N ILE A 300 -9.71 -13.26 18.58
CA ILE A 300 -8.91 -12.10 18.19
C ILE A 300 -9.81 -10.86 18.08
N GLU A 301 -9.41 -9.78 18.73
CA GLU A 301 -10.07 -8.48 18.62
C GLU A 301 -9.85 -7.86 17.24
N PHE A 302 -10.90 -7.26 16.66
CA PHE A 302 -10.83 -6.64 15.35
C PHE A 302 -11.40 -5.22 15.39
N GLU A 303 -10.70 -4.27 14.76
CA GLU A 303 -11.12 -2.88 14.66
C GLU A 303 -11.09 -2.40 13.20
N ARG A 304 -12.09 -1.58 12.81
CA ARG A 304 -12.18 -0.97 11.48
C ARG A 304 -11.69 0.47 11.49
N ALA A 305 -10.65 0.73 10.71
CA ALA A 305 -10.19 2.08 10.37
C ALA A 305 -10.95 2.64 9.16
N LYS A 306 -10.84 3.94 8.91
CA LYS A 306 -11.18 4.52 7.60
C LYS A 306 -10.30 3.88 6.52
N VAL A 307 -10.76 3.92 5.26
CA VAL A 307 -9.98 3.41 4.12
C VAL A 307 -8.74 4.26 3.91
N GLY A 308 -7.59 3.60 3.82
CA GLY A 308 -6.26 4.19 3.64
C GLY A 308 -5.29 3.75 4.74
N ASP A 309 -4.10 3.38 4.32
CA ASP A 309 -3.02 2.85 5.16
C ASP A 309 -2.65 3.78 6.34
N ARG A 310 -2.74 5.10 6.14
CA ARG A 310 -2.54 6.09 7.21
C ARG A 310 -3.51 5.86 8.37
N TYR A 311 -4.78 5.61 8.09
CA TYR A 311 -5.78 5.40 9.14
C TYR A 311 -5.62 4.04 9.83
N VAL A 312 -5.18 3.02 9.08
CA VAL A 312 -4.80 1.73 9.67
C VAL A 312 -3.64 1.93 10.64
N MET A 313 -2.59 2.65 10.22
CA MET A 313 -1.44 2.94 11.07
C MET A 313 -1.81 3.75 12.32
N GLU A 314 -2.66 4.77 12.19
CA GLU A 314 -3.16 5.58 13.31
C GLU A 314 -3.84 4.70 14.39
N ARG A 315 -4.69 3.75 13.96
CA ARG A 315 -5.38 2.83 14.88
C ARG A 315 -4.41 1.82 15.51
N LEU A 316 -3.47 1.29 14.73
CA LEU A 316 -2.42 0.41 15.24
C LEU A 316 -1.57 1.09 16.33
N LEU A 317 -1.24 2.37 16.13
CA LEU A 317 -0.47 3.15 17.11
C LEU A 317 -1.30 3.46 18.35
N ALA A 318 -2.57 3.87 18.18
CA ALA A 318 -3.46 4.20 19.29
C ALA A 318 -3.73 3.00 20.21
N ASN A 319 -3.87 1.81 19.64
CA ASN A 319 -4.13 0.58 20.39
C ASN A 319 -2.85 -0.17 20.80
N ASN A 320 -1.69 0.32 20.35
CA ASN A 320 -0.42 -0.42 20.48
C ASN A 320 -0.48 -1.83 19.88
N TRP A 321 -1.22 -2.01 18.78
CA TRP A 321 -1.33 -3.24 18.03
C TRP A 321 -0.27 -3.32 16.93
N VAL A 322 0.01 -4.52 16.43
CA VAL A 322 1.12 -4.74 15.49
C VAL A 322 0.69 -5.13 14.08
N LEU A 323 -0.55 -5.60 13.88
CA LEU A 323 -0.99 -6.18 12.61
C LEU A 323 -2.26 -5.50 12.11
N GLY A 324 -2.23 -5.04 10.87
CA GLY A 324 -3.38 -4.48 10.18
C GLY A 324 -3.17 -4.47 8.67
N GLY A 325 -4.25 -4.20 7.93
CA GLY A 325 -4.14 -4.16 6.47
C GLY A 325 -5.46 -3.90 5.75
N GLU A 326 -5.39 -3.97 4.45
CA GLU A 326 -6.49 -3.75 3.50
C GLU A 326 -6.63 -4.94 2.56
N GLY A 327 -7.84 -5.22 2.09
CA GLY A 327 -8.10 -6.25 1.09
C GLY A 327 -7.32 -6.06 -0.22
N SER A 328 -6.84 -4.86 -0.50
CA SER A 328 -5.93 -4.54 -1.62
C SER A 328 -4.52 -5.12 -1.48
N GLY A 329 -4.20 -5.74 -0.34
CA GLY A 329 -2.90 -6.35 -0.06
C GLY A 329 -1.88 -5.42 0.60
N HIS A 330 -2.24 -4.18 0.93
CA HIS A 330 -1.39 -3.30 1.74
C HIS A 330 -1.48 -3.74 3.20
N MET A 331 -0.45 -4.42 3.70
CA MET A 331 -0.39 -4.92 5.06
C MET A 331 0.71 -4.24 5.86
N VAL A 332 0.37 -3.83 7.08
CA VAL A 332 1.27 -3.20 8.05
C VAL A 332 1.56 -4.20 9.16
N ILE A 333 2.82 -4.56 9.30
CA ILE A 333 3.32 -5.52 10.31
C ILE A 333 4.38 -4.79 11.13
N ARG A 334 3.95 -4.03 12.13
CA ARG A 334 4.75 -3.02 12.85
C ARG A 334 5.98 -3.56 13.58
N ASP A 335 5.99 -4.82 13.95
CA ASP A 335 7.16 -5.47 14.53
C ASP A 335 8.19 -5.95 13.48
N CYS A 336 7.85 -5.85 12.19
CA CYS A 336 8.74 -6.11 11.08
C CYS A 336 9.14 -4.82 10.35
N THR A 337 8.16 -3.98 9.99
CA THR A 337 8.36 -2.80 9.14
C THR A 337 7.67 -1.55 9.68
N SER A 338 8.04 -0.37 9.18
CA SER A 338 7.41 0.91 9.54
C SER A 338 6.29 1.34 8.58
N THR A 339 6.05 0.59 7.50
CA THR A 339 5.03 0.85 6.47
C THR A 339 4.61 -0.48 5.84
N GLY A 340 3.63 -0.48 4.95
CA GLY A 340 3.29 -1.67 4.16
C GLY A 340 4.46 -2.12 3.31
N ASP A 341 4.69 -3.44 3.27
CA ASP A 341 5.79 -4.08 2.54
C ASP A 341 5.29 -5.42 1.97
N GLY A 342 5.15 -5.46 0.64
CA GLY A 342 4.63 -6.65 -0.04
C GLY A 342 5.53 -7.86 0.11
N ILE A 343 6.86 -7.69 0.09
CA ILE A 343 7.82 -8.79 0.22
C ILE A 343 7.80 -9.34 1.65
N VAL A 344 7.87 -8.48 2.65
CA VAL A 344 7.80 -8.89 4.06
C VAL A 344 6.44 -9.52 4.37
N SER A 345 5.35 -8.97 3.88
CA SER A 345 4.02 -9.56 4.05
C SER A 345 3.92 -10.95 3.45
N ALA A 346 4.45 -11.15 2.23
CA ALA A 346 4.53 -12.47 1.61
C ALA A 346 5.37 -13.45 2.46
N LEU A 347 6.50 -13.00 3.00
CA LEU A 347 7.33 -13.83 3.89
C LEU A 347 6.60 -14.21 5.18
N GLN A 348 5.79 -13.33 5.76
CA GLN A 348 5.00 -13.67 6.96
C GLN A 348 3.88 -14.66 6.67
N VAL A 349 3.26 -14.61 5.48
CA VAL A 349 2.32 -15.65 5.02
C VAL A 349 3.04 -16.98 4.85
N LEU A 350 4.19 -17.00 4.16
CA LEU A 350 4.98 -18.21 3.94
C LEU A 350 5.54 -18.78 5.25
N LEU A 351 5.88 -17.92 6.21
CA LEU A 351 6.25 -18.34 7.56
C LEU A 351 5.09 -19.08 8.25
N SER A 352 3.85 -18.60 8.04
CA SER A 352 2.66 -19.29 8.57
C SER A 352 2.46 -20.67 7.92
N VAL A 353 2.66 -20.77 6.60
CA VAL A 353 2.65 -22.05 5.86
C VAL A 353 3.74 -23.00 6.38
N TRP A 354 4.97 -22.51 6.49
CA TRP A 354 6.11 -23.31 6.93
C TRP A 354 5.94 -23.83 8.36
N LYS A 355 5.53 -22.99 9.31
CA LYS A 355 5.36 -23.36 10.71
C LYS A 355 4.21 -24.34 10.94
N SER A 356 3.10 -24.14 10.24
CA SER A 356 1.94 -25.04 10.39
C SER A 356 2.10 -26.37 9.66
N GLY A 357 2.99 -26.45 8.67
CA GLY A 357 3.08 -27.60 7.75
C GLY A 357 1.86 -27.77 6.85
N LYS A 358 0.99 -26.76 6.76
CA LYS A 358 -0.24 -26.74 5.96
C LYS A 358 -0.02 -25.94 4.68
N THR A 359 -0.89 -26.17 3.68
CA THR A 359 -0.92 -25.34 2.48
C THR A 359 -1.58 -23.99 2.76
N LEU A 360 -1.37 -23.00 1.87
CA LEU A 360 -2.07 -21.71 1.94
C LEU A 360 -3.60 -21.90 1.88
N SER A 361 -4.06 -22.85 1.02
CA SER A 361 -5.46 -23.24 0.93
C SER A 361 -6.04 -23.71 2.26
N ASP A 362 -5.30 -24.54 2.98
CA ASP A 362 -5.75 -25.05 4.28
C ASP A 362 -5.84 -23.94 5.34
N LEU A 363 -4.86 -23.05 5.36
CA LEU A 363 -4.82 -21.95 6.35
C LEU A 363 -5.96 -20.94 6.19
N ARG A 364 -6.38 -20.67 4.95
CA ARG A 364 -7.50 -19.74 4.69
C ARG A 364 -8.88 -20.34 4.94
N GLN A 365 -9.03 -21.67 5.06
CA GLN A 365 -10.33 -22.33 5.29
C GLN A 365 -11.01 -21.93 6.61
N GLY A 366 -10.27 -21.42 7.58
CA GLY A 366 -10.84 -20.86 8.81
C GLY A 366 -11.62 -19.57 8.62
N MET A 367 -11.60 -18.99 7.42
CA MET A 367 -12.33 -17.79 7.03
C MET A 367 -13.18 -18.08 5.79
N SER A 368 -14.42 -17.63 5.81
CA SER A 368 -15.30 -17.64 4.64
C SER A 368 -15.59 -16.22 4.20
N LYS A 369 -15.18 -15.88 2.97
CA LYS A 369 -15.54 -14.60 2.36
C LYS A 369 -17.03 -14.52 2.14
N LEU A 370 -17.65 -13.48 2.68
CA LEU A 370 -19.06 -13.22 2.45
C LEU A 370 -19.25 -12.51 1.10
N PRO A 371 -20.32 -12.86 0.35
CA PRO A 371 -20.73 -12.09 -0.82
C PRO A 371 -20.81 -10.60 -0.51
N GLN A 372 -20.11 -9.80 -1.34
CA GLN A 372 -20.06 -8.34 -1.23
C GLN A 372 -20.42 -7.72 -2.58
N LYS A 373 -21.26 -6.71 -2.57
CA LYS A 373 -21.63 -5.97 -3.78
C LYS A 373 -21.55 -4.48 -3.52
N MET A 374 -20.97 -3.74 -4.47
CA MET A 374 -20.87 -2.30 -4.43
C MET A 374 -21.43 -1.68 -5.72
N ILE A 375 -22.23 -0.60 -5.58
CA ILE A 375 -22.73 0.23 -6.67
C ILE A 375 -22.24 1.65 -6.44
N ASN A 376 -21.66 2.26 -7.46
CA ASN A 376 -21.26 3.65 -7.47
C ASN A 376 -22.42 4.49 -8.06
N VAL A 377 -23.06 5.30 -7.23
CA VAL A 377 -24.15 6.19 -7.65
C VAL A 377 -23.59 7.57 -7.93
N ARG A 378 -23.67 8.04 -9.16
CA ARG A 378 -23.26 9.40 -9.53
C ARG A 378 -24.24 10.43 -8.98
N VAL A 379 -23.71 11.52 -8.43
CA VAL A 379 -24.49 12.60 -7.81
C VAL A 379 -24.09 13.95 -8.44
N GLN A 380 -24.98 14.91 -8.45
CA GLN A 380 -24.68 16.24 -9.00
C GLN A 380 -23.66 17.01 -8.16
N GLN A 381 -23.78 16.92 -6.84
CA GLN A 381 -22.86 17.49 -5.86
C GLN A 381 -22.57 16.49 -4.75
N ARG A 382 -21.36 16.56 -4.20
CA ARG A 382 -21.01 15.74 -3.04
C ARG A 382 -21.83 16.17 -1.84
N PHE A 383 -22.36 15.19 -1.11
CA PHE A 383 -23.01 15.39 0.17
C PHE A 383 -22.75 14.20 1.08
N ASP A 384 -22.94 14.38 2.38
CA ASP A 384 -22.93 13.28 3.32
C ASP A 384 -24.27 12.51 3.18
N PRO A 385 -24.24 11.23 2.73
CA PRO A 385 -25.49 10.46 2.58
C PRO A 385 -26.33 10.39 3.87
N PHE A 386 -25.70 10.45 5.04
CA PHE A 386 -26.39 10.43 6.33
C PHE A 386 -27.00 11.79 6.72
N SER A 387 -26.82 12.84 5.92
CA SER A 387 -27.55 14.11 6.09
C SER A 387 -28.98 14.09 5.53
N ARG A 388 -29.41 12.96 4.92
CA ARG A 388 -30.71 12.80 4.26
C ARG A 388 -31.54 11.74 5.00
N ASP A 389 -32.67 12.13 5.52
CA ASP A 389 -33.55 11.26 6.34
C ASP A 389 -34.07 10.03 5.56
N ASP A 390 -34.39 10.19 4.27
CA ASP A 390 -34.82 9.11 3.38
C ASP A 390 -33.75 8.05 3.18
N ILE A 391 -32.48 8.44 3.04
CA ILE A 391 -31.34 7.53 2.94
C ILE A 391 -31.12 6.82 4.29
N VAL A 392 -31.13 7.57 5.39
CA VAL A 392 -30.97 7.01 6.75
C VAL A 392 -32.06 5.96 7.04
N ALA A 393 -33.30 6.25 6.71
CA ALA A 393 -34.39 5.30 6.89
C ALA A 393 -34.22 4.04 6.02
N ALA A 394 -33.78 4.19 4.78
CA ALA A 394 -33.53 3.06 3.90
C ALA A 394 -32.37 2.18 4.39
N VAL A 395 -31.27 2.79 4.88
CA VAL A 395 -30.15 2.06 5.49
C VAL A 395 -30.63 1.27 6.70
N HIS A 396 -31.37 1.89 7.62
CA HIS A 396 -31.86 1.22 8.82
C HIS A 396 -32.80 0.04 8.50
N LYS A 397 -33.68 0.21 7.50
CA LYS A 397 -34.54 -0.89 6.99
C LYS A 397 -33.67 -2.05 6.48
N ALA A 398 -32.69 -1.76 5.68
CA ALA A 398 -31.81 -2.76 5.08
C ALA A 398 -30.93 -3.46 6.14
N GLU A 399 -30.40 -2.75 7.13
CA GLU A 399 -29.68 -3.34 8.27
C GLU A 399 -30.57 -4.27 9.09
N THR A 400 -31.81 -3.87 9.30
CA THR A 400 -32.82 -4.71 9.99
C THR A 400 -33.08 -5.99 9.19
N GLU A 401 -33.19 -5.89 7.88
CA GLU A 401 -33.40 -7.04 7.00
C GLU A 401 -32.22 -8.00 7.00
N LEU A 402 -30.99 -7.49 7.07
CA LEU A 402 -29.78 -8.30 7.13
C LEU A 402 -29.58 -8.97 8.51
N GLY A 403 -30.23 -8.47 9.57
CA GLY A 403 -30.35 -9.12 10.87
C GLY A 403 -29.04 -9.47 11.57
N GLY A 404 -27.98 -8.67 11.40
CA GLY A 404 -26.63 -8.93 11.96
C GLY A 404 -25.81 -9.97 11.19
N ALA A 405 -26.40 -10.60 10.15
CA ALA A 405 -25.69 -11.53 9.26
C ALA A 405 -25.08 -10.83 8.03
N GLY A 406 -25.17 -9.50 7.98
CA GLY A 406 -24.62 -8.66 6.93
C GLY A 406 -24.36 -7.24 7.41
N ARG A 407 -23.80 -6.44 6.52
CA ARG A 407 -23.40 -5.06 6.80
C ARG A 407 -23.62 -4.16 5.57
N ILE A 408 -23.92 -2.90 5.84
CA ILE A 408 -24.07 -1.86 4.83
C ILE A 408 -22.98 -0.80 5.04
N LEU A 409 -22.45 -0.28 3.94
CA LEU A 409 -21.55 0.86 3.94
C LEU A 409 -21.97 1.85 2.85
N LEU A 410 -22.36 3.05 3.28
CA LEU A 410 -22.54 4.20 2.40
C LEU A 410 -21.46 5.24 2.66
N ARG A 411 -20.80 5.71 1.61
CA ARG A 411 -19.86 6.81 1.74
C ARG A 411 -19.74 7.64 0.46
N ALA A 412 -19.54 8.94 0.62
CA ALA A 412 -19.15 9.80 -0.50
C ALA A 412 -17.72 9.46 -0.95
N SER A 413 -17.47 9.52 -2.27
CA SER A 413 -16.11 9.42 -2.80
C SER A 413 -15.30 10.67 -2.40
N GLY A 414 -14.03 10.49 -2.08
CA GLY A 414 -13.12 11.60 -1.77
C GLY A 414 -12.78 12.46 -2.98
N THR A 415 -12.79 11.91 -4.19
CA THR A 415 -12.30 12.55 -5.42
C THR A 415 -13.38 12.81 -6.46
N GLU A 416 -14.41 11.99 -6.55
CA GLU A 416 -15.45 12.03 -7.59
C GLU A 416 -16.82 12.40 -7.02
N PRO A 417 -17.72 12.98 -7.80
CA PRO A 417 -19.09 13.26 -7.39
C PRO A 417 -19.94 11.96 -7.43
N LEU A 418 -19.65 11.03 -6.54
CA LEU A 418 -20.39 9.79 -6.40
C LEU A 418 -20.50 9.34 -4.94
N ILE A 419 -21.55 8.58 -4.65
CA ILE A 419 -21.75 7.85 -3.40
C ILE A 419 -21.56 6.37 -3.67
N ARG A 420 -20.72 5.74 -2.87
CA ARG A 420 -20.49 4.30 -2.89
C ARG A 420 -21.48 3.63 -1.95
N VAL A 421 -22.31 2.78 -2.51
CA VAL A 421 -23.32 1.97 -1.80
C VAL A 421 -22.82 0.53 -1.81
N MET A 422 -22.49 -0.01 -0.66
CA MET A 422 -21.99 -1.38 -0.51
C MET A 422 -22.83 -2.14 0.50
N ALA A 423 -23.14 -3.39 0.20
CA ALA A 423 -23.66 -4.36 1.15
C ALA A 423 -22.88 -5.67 1.06
N GLU A 424 -22.78 -6.36 2.18
CA GLU A 424 -22.19 -7.70 2.29
C GLU A 424 -22.97 -8.55 3.30
N GLY A 425 -22.98 -9.86 3.10
CA GLY A 425 -23.70 -10.81 3.93
C GLY A 425 -23.71 -12.21 3.35
N GLN A 426 -24.41 -13.15 4.00
CA GLN A 426 -24.36 -14.56 3.66
C GLN A 426 -25.07 -14.94 2.35
N ASP A 427 -26.16 -14.28 2.02
CA ASP A 427 -26.95 -14.56 0.80
C ASP A 427 -26.67 -13.53 -0.30
N ALA A 428 -26.01 -13.98 -1.37
CA ALA A 428 -25.64 -13.14 -2.52
C ALA A 428 -26.85 -12.48 -3.21
N ASN A 429 -28.00 -13.16 -3.29
CA ASN A 429 -29.22 -12.64 -3.90
C ASN A 429 -29.85 -11.54 -3.02
N GLN A 430 -29.86 -11.76 -1.71
CA GLN A 430 -30.30 -10.74 -0.75
C GLN A 430 -29.44 -9.49 -0.83
N ILE A 431 -28.10 -9.67 -0.85
CA ILE A 431 -27.13 -8.57 -0.95
C ILE A 431 -27.30 -7.78 -2.25
N LEU A 432 -27.47 -8.46 -3.39
CA LEU A 432 -27.70 -7.80 -4.67
C LEU A 432 -28.97 -6.93 -4.60
N ARG A 433 -30.09 -7.48 -4.12
CA ARG A 433 -31.36 -6.75 -3.99
C ARG A 433 -31.21 -5.54 -3.07
N VAL A 434 -30.63 -5.72 -1.88
CA VAL A 434 -30.45 -4.66 -0.88
C VAL A 434 -29.60 -3.51 -1.44
N VAL A 435 -28.48 -3.81 -2.11
CA VAL A 435 -27.62 -2.75 -2.65
C VAL A 435 -28.27 -2.01 -3.82
N GLU A 436 -29.07 -2.69 -4.66
CA GLU A 436 -29.82 -2.07 -5.75
C GLU A 436 -30.97 -1.17 -5.23
N GLU A 437 -31.69 -1.60 -4.19
CA GLU A 437 -32.73 -0.79 -3.56
C GLU A 437 -32.14 0.48 -2.93
N LEU A 438 -31.04 0.35 -2.17
CA LEU A 438 -30.33 1.50 -1.59
C LEU A 438 -29.78 2.45 -2.65
N ALA A 439 -29.20 1.92 -3.74
CA ALA A 439 -28.69 2.74 -4.84
C ALA A 439 -29.81 3.57 -5.47
N LYS A 440 -31.00 2.98 -5.70
CA LYS A 440 -32.19 3.70 -6.20
C LYS A 440 -32.67 4.80 -5.25
N VAL A 441 -32.60 4.59 -3.94
CA VAL A 441 -32.94 5.65 -2.95
C VAL A 441 -31.93 6.80 -3.07
N VAL A 442 -30.63 6.49 -3.09
CA VAL A 442 -29.58 7.51 -3.26
C VAL A 442 -29.76 8.29 -4.57
N GLU A 443 -30.05 7.63 -5.69
CA GLU A 443 -30.31 8.29 -6.99
C GLU A 443 -31.50 9.26 -6.91
N LYS A 444 -32.62 8.83 -6.31
CA LYS A 444 -33.81 9.67 -6.15
C LYS A 444 -33.59 10.86 -5.22
N SER A 445 -32.77 10.68 -4.19
CA SER A 445 -32.45 11.76 -3.24
C SER A 445 -31.52 12.83 -3.84
N THR A 446 -30.98 12.58 -5.04
CA THR A 446 -30.07 13.50 -5.77
C THR A 446 -30.72 14.16 -6.98
N ALA A 447 -31.91 13.73 -7.37
CA ALA A 447 -32.72 14.36 -8.42
C ALA A 447 -33.48 15.56 -7.86
#